data_3589f224cf752b6c9169b01ebd817b6d
#
_entry.id   3589f224cf752b6c9169b01ebd817b6d
#
_cell.length_a   1.000
_cell.length_b   1.000
_cell.length_c   1.000
_cell.angle_alpha   90.00
_cell.angle_beta   90.00
_cell.angle_gamma   90.00
#
_symmetry.space_group_name_H-M   'P 1'
#
loop_
_entity.id
_entity.type
_entity.pdbx_description
1 polymer ?
#
loop_
_entity_poly.entity_id
_entity_poly.type
_entity_poly.pdbx_seq_one_letter_code
_entity_poly.pdbx_strand_id
1 'polypeptide(L)'
;MRYLVILFVIFVSNTYSQSDFGSSFDPTYGIVQASIPQDYYQEANGKSSEQLKEALHQIISNHTVFPYTSSSTDTWDILQLSDQDPENHDNMILVYTGRSQDKGYRDGSGNYSQYENGNGTQNNSWNREHVWPKSHGFPDEDDNAYTDVHNLKPSDRSVNSSRGTKDYDYGGSQHSEASDCLTDSDSWEPSDFVKGDIARILFYMVVRYDPGYDHNNN
;
A
#
# COMPACT_ATOMS: atom_id res chain seq x y z
N MET A 1 -28.14 -8.04 1.35
CA MET A 1 -27.20 -6.97 1.71
C MET A 1 -26.22 -7.48 2.79
N ARG A 2 -25.49 -8.58 2.49
CA ARG A 2 -24.59 -9.28 3.43
C ARG A 2 -23.11 -9.23 2.97
N TYR A 3 -22.78 -8.43 1.94
CA TYR A 3 -21.50 -8.56 1.25
C TYR A 3 -20.51 -7.41 1.48
N LEU A 4 -20.91 -6.34 2.19
CA LEU A 4 -20.03 -5.18 2.37
C LEU A 4 -19.00 -5.37 3.50
N VAL A 5 -19.29 -6.26 4.47
CA VAL A 5 -18.40 -6.50 5.62
C VAL A 5 -17.13 -7.29 5.24
N ILE A 6 -17.16 -8.00 4.11
CA ILE A 6 -16.02 -8.83 3.66
C ILE A 6 -14.90 -8.02 3.02
N LEU A 7 -15.15 -6.75 2.64
CA LEU A 7 -14.20 -5.96 1.88
C LEU A 7 -12.99 -5.45 2.69
N PHE A 8 -13.12 -5.36 4.01
CA PHE A 8 -12.06 -4.83 4.89
C PHE A 8 -11.07 -5.89 5.39
N VAL A 9 -11.41 -7.17 5.27
CA VAL A 9 -10.60 -8.28 5.81
C VAL A 9 -9.37 -8.60 4.94
N ILE A 10 -9.28 -8.07 3.72
CA ILE A 10 -8.31 -8.53 2.72
C ILE A 10 -7.00 -7.73 2.73
N PHE A 11 -6.77 -6.88 3.71
CA PHE A 11 -5.57 -6.04 3.74
C PHE A 11 -4.27 -6.76 4.15
N VAL A 12 -4.32 -7.99 4.59
CA VAL A 12 -3.12 -8.71 5.06
C VAL A 12 -2.84 -9.97 4.25
N SER A 13 -3.70 -10.34 3.34
CA SER A 13 -3.41 -11.43 2.42
C SER A 13 -3.48 -10.92 0.99
N ASN A 14 -2.36 -10.91 0.29
CA ASN A 14 -2.38 -11.08 -1.14
C ASN A 14 -3.10 -12.41 -1.42
N THR A 15 -4.42 -12.41 -1.45
CA THR A 15 -5.16 -13.53 -1.99
C THR A 15 -5.12 -13.42 -3.51
N TYR A 16 -3.95 -13.66 -4.06
CA TYR A 16 -3.93 -14.33 -5.35
C TYR A 16 -4.66 -15.65 -5.15
N SER A 17 -5.63 -15.94 -5.99
CA SER A 17 -6.30 -17.23 -5.89
C SER A 17 -5.23 -18.31 -6.07
N GLN A 18 -5.30 -19.38 -5.30
CA GLN A 18 -4.34 -20.50 -5.35
C GLN A 18 -4.28 -21.17 -6.74
N SER A 19 -5.13 -20.74 -7.69
CA SER A 19 -5.18 -21.21 -9.07
C SER A 19 -4.20 -20.50 -10.01
N ASP A 20 -3.64 -19.33 -9.62
CA ASP A 20 -2.78 -18.53 -10.49
C ASP A 20 -1.29 -18.77 -10.22
N PHE A 21 -0.97 -19.48 -9.15
CA PHE A 21 0.40 -19.86 -8.81
C PHE A 21 0.57 -21.37 -8.95
N GLY A 22 1.53 -21.76 -9.78
CA GLY A 22 1.95 -23.14 -9.91
C GLY A 22 2.29 -23.75 -8.53
N SER A 23 2.18 -25.08 -8.43
CA SER A 23 2.19 -25.92 -7.22
C SER A 23 3.50 -25.96 -6.40
N SER A 24 4.26 -24.87 -6.30
CA SER A 24 5.53 -24.80 -5.57
C SER A 24 5.56 -23.77 -4.43
N PHE A 25 4.40 -23.46 -3.83
CA PHE A 25 4.36 -22.64 -2.65
C PHE A 25 4.99 -23.42 -1.47
N ASP A 26 6.14 -22.95 -0.97
CA ASP A 26 6.77 -23.49 0.24
C ASP A 26 6.10 -22.90 1.49
N PRO A 27 5.28 -23.65 2.22
CA PRO A 27 4.59 -23.17 3.40
C PRO A 27 5.51 -22.97 4.62
N THR A 28 6.81 -23.22 4.52
CA THR A 28 7.76 -23.10 5.65
C THR A 28 8.26 -21.67 5.85
N TYR A 29 8.16 -20.79 4.86
CA TYR A 29 8.34 -19.37 5.06
C TYR A 29 7.00 -18.77 5.49
N GLY A 30 6.91 -18.58 6.80
CA GLY A 30 5.68 -18.14 7.44
C GLY A 30 5.12 -16.85 6.85
N ILE A 31 4.24 -16.98 5.88
CA ILE A 31 3.14 -16.03 5.83
C ILE A 31 2.50 -16.17 7.20
N VAL A 32 2.75 -15.19 8.06
CA VAL A 32 1.91 -15.00 9.23
C VAL A 32 0.53 -14.75 8.66
N GLN A 33 -0.26 -15.81 8.49
CA GLN A 33 -1.69 -15.64 8.39
C GLN A 33 -2.09 -15.00 9.70
N ALA A 34 -2.17 -13.67 9.69
CA ALA A 34 -2.78 -12.95 10.77
C ALA A 34 -4.22 -13.49 10.84
N SER A 35 -4.44 -14.42 11.74
CA SER A 35 -5.80 -14.88 12.00
C SER A 35 -6.52 -13.69 12.63
N ILE A 36 -7.40 -13.06 11.84
CA ILE A 36 -8.29 -12.04 12.37
C ILE A 36 -9.07 -12.70 13.52
N PRO A 37 -9.03 -12.15 14.74
CA PRO A 37 -9.82 -12.68 15.83
C PRO A 37 -11.28 -12.84 15.39
N GLN A 38 -11.92 -13.94 15.78
CA GLN A 38 -13.26 -14.31 15.29
C GLN A 38 -14.30 -13.21 15.48
N ASP A 39 -14.11 -12.35 16.47
CA ASP A 39 -15.01 -11.26 16.90
C ASP A 39 -14.49 -9.87 16.55
N TYR A 40 -13.40 -9.78 15.79
CA TYR A 40 -12.77 -8.50 15.45
C TYR A 40 -13.76 -7.46 14.91
N TYR A 41 -14.72 -7.88 14.07
CA TYR A 41 -15.74 -7.02 13.50
C TYR A 41 -17.10 -7.11 14.22
N GLN A 42 -17.18 -7.66 15.42
CA GLN A 42 -18.45 -7.88 16.13
C GLN A 42 -19.25 -6.57 16.30
N GLU A 43 -18.56 -5.49 16.65
CA GLU A 43 -19.18 -4.17 16.85
C GLU A 43 -19.74 -3.54 15.56
N ALA A 44 -19.35 -4.03 14.38
CA ALA A 44 -19.87 -3.59 13.09
C ALA A 44 -21.07 -4.42 12.62
N ASN A 45 -21.38 -5.56 13.28
CA ASN A 45 -22.45 -6.45 12.86
C ASN A 45 -23.83 -5.78 12.94
N GLY A 46 -24.59 -5.89 11.85
CA GLY A 46 -25.93 -5.33 11.75
C GLY A 46 -26.02 -3.81 11.61
N LYS A 47 -24.88 -3.12 11.57
CA LYS A 47 -24.82 -1.67 11.32
C LYS A 47 -24.79 -1.37 9.83
N SER A 48 -25.16 -0.14 9.47
CA SER A 48 -25.15 0.36 8.09
C SER A 48 -24.87 1.88 8.07
N SER A 49 -24.50 2.39 6.91
CA SER A 49 -24.25 3.82 6.69
C SER A 49 -23.26 4.39 7.72
N GLU A 50 -23.53 5.56 8.28
CA GLU A 50 -22.65 6.24 9.23
C GLU A 50 -22.36 5.39 10.48
N GLN A 51 -23.34 4.63 10.99
CA GLN A 51 -23.12 3.75 12.15
C GLN A 51 -22.11 2.63 11.84
N LEU A 52 -22.11 2.13 10.61
CA LEU A 52 -21.12 1.14 10.17
C LEU A 52 -19.74 1.78 10.05
N LYS A 53 -19.65 2.96 9.44
CA LYS A 53 -18.40 3.72 9.29
C LYS A 53 -17.78 4.00 10.64
N GLU A 54 -18.58 4.53 11.59
CA GLU A 54 -18.13 4.81 12.96
C GLU A 54 -17.61 3.54 13.66
N ALA A 55 -18.34 2.43 13.58
CA ALA A 55 -17.92 1.18 14.20
C ALA A 55 -16.61 0.65 13.58
N LEU A 56 -16.46 0.73 12.26
CA LEU A 56 -15.22 0.35 11.59
C LEU A 56 -14.07 1.27 11.99
N HIS A 57 -14.30 2.60 12.08
CA HIS A 57 -13.32 3.54 12.57
C HIS A 57 -12.81 3.14 13.96
N GLN A 58 -13.71 2.89 14.91
CA GLN A 58 -13.34 2.49 16.27
C GLN A 58 -12.53 1.17 16.29
N ILE A 59 -12.89 0.21 15.46
CA ILE A 59 -12.18 -1.08 15.36
C ILE A 59 -10.74 -0.91 14.87
N ILE A 60 -10.51 -0.04 13.87
CA ILE A 60 -9.19 0.10 13.21
C ILE A 60 -8.35 1.25 13.79
N SER A 61 -8.88 2.05 14.71
CA SER A 61 -8.20 3.24 15.23
C SER A 61 -7.00 2.94 16.12
N ASN A 62 -6.98 1.80 16.78
CA ASN A 62 -5.92 1.43 17.72
C ASN A 62 -4.87 0.54 17.05
N HIS A 63 -4.18 1.06 16.03
CA HIS A 63 -3.10 0.36 15.36
C HIS A 63 -1.73 0.77 15.91
N THR A 64 -0.72 -0.06 15.69
CA THR A 64 0.66 0.28 16.02
C THR A 64 1.20 1.27 14.98
N VAL A 65 1.62 2.44 15.45
CA VAL A 65 2.26 3.46 14.59
C VAL A 65 3.75 3.17 14.51
N PHE A 66 4.29 3.12 13.30
CA PHE A 66 5.72 3.01 13.05
C PHE A 66 6.28 4.35 12.59
N PRO A 67 7.51 4.72 12.99
CA PRO A 67 8.13 5.93 12.46
C PRO A 67 8.33 5.82 10.94
N TYR A 68 8.27 6.95 10.26
CA TYR A 68 8.50 6.97 8.81
C TYR A 68 9.92 6.51 8.46
N THR A 69 10.92 7.06 9.13
CA THR A 69 12.33 6.64 9.00
C THR A 69 12.99 6.62 10.38
N SER A 70 13.64 5.53 10.73
CA SER A 70 14.25 5.32 12.05
C SER A 70 15.47 4.39 11.94
N SER A 71 16.26 4.33 13.00
CA SER A 71 17.27 3.29 13.20
C SER A 71 16.71 2.01 13.83
N SER A 72 15.45 2.03 14.26
CA SER A 72 14.66 0.87 14.70
C SER A 72 13.70 0.47 13.59
N THR A 73 12.83 -0.50 13.83
CA THR A 73 11.77 -0.89 12.87
C THR A 73 10.96 0.33 12.44
N ASP A 74 10.89 0.55 11.15
CA ASP A 74 10.19 1.67 10.52
C ASP A 74 9.34 1.21 9.32
N THR A 75 8.75 2.16 8.61
CA THR A 75 7.88 1.83 7.47
C THR A 75 8.63 1.20 6.30
N TRP A 76 9.96 1.42 6.16
CA TRP A 76 10.77 0.71 5.17
C TRP A 76 10.82 -0.79 5.44
N ASP A 77 11.05 -1.15 6.70
CA ASP A 77 11.16 -2.55 7.11
C ASP A 77 9.82 -3.27 6.94
N ILE A 78 8.73 -2.59 7.32
CA ILE A 78 7.37 -3.17 7.19
C ILE A 78 7.04 -3.45 5.73
N LEU A 79 7.29 -2.49 4.82
CA LEU A 79 7.01 -2.69 3.39
C LEU A 79 7.86 -3.79 2.76
N GLN A 80 9.12 -3.95 3.20
CA GLN A 80 9.97 -5.05 2.75
C GLN A 80 9.43 -6.44 3.14
N LEU A 81 8.60 -6.50 4.17
CA LEU A 81 7.96 -7.73 4.62
C LEU A 81 6.56 -7.91 4.02
N SER A 82 5.74 -6.84 4.03
CA SER A 82 4.35 -6.92 3.58
C SER A 82 4.19 -7.12 2.08
N ASP A 83 5.12 -6.58 1.31
CA ASP A 83 5.11 -6.64 -0.16
C ASP A 83 6.26 -7.53 -0.71
N GLN A 84 6.77 -8.45 0.11
CA GLN A 84 7.82 -9.38 -0.29
C GLN A 84 7.40 -10.20 -1.50
N ASP A 85 8.34 -10.35 -2.45
CA ASP A 85 8.15 -11.24 -3.60
C ASP A 85 8.10 -12.70 -3.12
N PRO A 86 7.00 -13.42 -3.37
CA PRO A 86 6.86 -14.82 -2.96
C PRO A 86 7.85 -15.78 -3.65
N GLU A 87 8.38 -15.38 -4.81
CA GLU A 87 9.33 -16.19 -5.57
C GLU A 87 10.80 -15.84 -5.27
N ASN A 88 11.04 -14.64 -4.72
CA ASN A 88 12.38 -14.18 -4.35
C ASN A 88 12.33 -13.31 -3.09
N HIS A 89 12.64 -13.88 -1.95
CA HIS A 89 12.51 -13.22 -0.65
C HIS A 89 13.49 -12.05 -0.43
N ASP A 90 14.54 -11.91 -1.26
CA ASP A 90 15.41 -10.75 -1.26
C ASP A 90 14.76 -9.54 -1.98
N ASN A 91 13.68 -9.80 -2.70
CA ASN A 91 12.93 -8.83 -3.48
C ASN A 91 11.57 -8.50 -2.86
N MET A 92 10.93 -7.49 -3.41
CA MET A 92 9.57 -7.08 -3.15
C MET A 92 8.87 -6.73 -4.46
N ILE A 93 7.53 -6.77 -4.48
CA ILE A 93 6.73 -6.43 -5.65
C ILE A 93 6.32 -4.96 -5.59
N LEU A 94 6.61 -4.21 -6.64
CA LEU A 94 6.28 -2.78 -6.73
C LEU A 94 4.86 -2.57 -7.26
N VAL A 95 4.13 -1.65 -6.63
CA VAL A 95 2.67 -1.53 -6.76
C VAL A 95 2.16 -1.28 -8.19
N TYR A 96 2.79 -0.38 -8.93
CA TYR A 96 2.25 0.01 -10.24
C TYR A 96 2.79 -0.81 -11.42
N THR A 97 4.00 -1.32 -11.28
CA THR A 97 4.65 -2.10 -12.35
C THR A 97 4.51 -3.60 -12.16
N GLY A 98 4.19 -4.07 -10.96
CA GLY A 98 4.29 -5.50 -10.61
C GLY A 98 5.72 -6.04 -10.66
N ARG A 99 6.72 -5.17 -10.78
CA ARG A 99 8.11 -5.55 -10.93
C ARG A 99 8.68 -6.07 -9.62
N SER A 100 9.38 -7.19 -9.69
CA SER A 100 10.20 -7.70 -8.59
C SER A 100 11.47 -6.85 -8.46
N GLN A 101 11.67 -6.26 -7.29
CA GLN A 101 12.75 -5.33 -6.99
C GLN A 101 13.52 -5.75 -5.75
N ASP A 102 14.84 -5.80 -5.85
CA ASP A 102 15.71 -6.02 -4.69
C ASP A 102 15.46 -4.94 -3.62
N LYS A 103 15.23 -5.39 -2.38
CA LYS A 103 14.90 -4.56 -1.22
C LYS A 103 16.00 -3.55 -0.87
N GLY A 104 17.25 -3.87 -1.16
CA GLY A 104 18.40 -3.02 -0.89
C GLY A 104 18.46 -1.76 -1.73
N TYR A 105 17.75 -1.72 -2.87
CA TYR A 105 17.76 -0.58 -3.81
C TYR A 105 16.72 0.48 -3.46
N ARG A 106 16.57 0.79 -2.21
CA ARG A 106 15.67 1.85 -1.75
C ARG A 106 16.28 3.24 -1.93
N ASP A 107 15.44 4.23 -2.16
CA ASP A 107 15.81 5.64 -2.20
C ASP A 107 16.47 6.06 -0.86
N GLY A 108 17.58 6.81 -0.94
CA GLY A 108 18.32 7.27 0.23
C GLY A 108 19.21 6.23 0.93
N SER A 109 19.32 4.98 0.43
CA SER A 109 20.13 3.94 1.07
C SER A 109 21.65 4.15 0.95
N GLY A 110 22.12 5.13 0.19
CA GLY A 110 23.54 5.30 -0.16
C GLY A 110 24.06 4.31 -1.20
N ASN A 111 23.37 3.18 -1.41
CA ASN A 111 23.64 2.22 -2.48
C ASN A 111 23.07 2.67 -3.82
N TYR A 112 22.31 3.72 -3.81
CA TYR A 112 21.57 4.28 -4.92
C TYR A 112 22.44 4.55 -6.17
N SER A 113 23.65 5.09 -5.97
CA SER A 113 24.57 5.41 -7.07
C SER A 113 25.22 4.19 -7.72
N GLN A 114 25.22 3.03 -7.08
CA GLN A 114 25.80 1.80 -7.63
C GLN A 114 24.87 1.13 -8.64
N TYR A 115 23.58 1.46 -8.62
CA TYR A 115 22.54 0.79 -9.40
C TYR A 115 21.89 1.71 -10.44
N GLU A 116 22.25 2.97 -10.45
CA GLU A 116 22.02 3.80 -11.62
C GLU A 116 22.90 3.26 -12.75
N ASN A 117 22.28 2.78 -13.82
CA ASN A 117 22.96 2.33 -15.03
C ASN A 117 23.80 3.45 -15.66
N GLY A 118 24.77 4.02 -15.00
CA GLY A 118 25.67 5.06 -15.50
C GLY A 118 25.05 6.25 -16.26
N ASN A 119 23.77 6.16 -16.57
CA ASN A 119 22.98 7.09 -17.38
C ASN A 119 22.08 8.00 -16.51
N GLY A 120 22.18 7.92 -15.17
CA GLY A 120 21.35 8.72 -14.26
C GLY A 120 19.84 8.38 -14.31
N THR A 121 19.49 7.25 -14.88
CA THR A 121 18.09 6.80 -14.92
C THR A 121 17.71 6.18 -13.58
N GLN A 122 16.68 6.75 -12.96
CA GLN A 122 16.17 6.38 -11.63
C GLN A 122 15.42 5.04 -11.59
N ASN A 123 15.50 4.26 -12.66
CA ASN A 123 14.65 3.11 -12.96
C ASN A 123 14.91 1.87 -12.12
N ASN A 124 15.89 1.88 -11.22
CA ASN A 124 16.27 0.70 -10.44
C ASN A 124 16.15 0.90 -8.93
N SER A 125 15.54 1.96 -8.46
CA SER A 125 15.29 2.18 -7.04
C SER A 125 13.81 2.27 -6.76
N TRP A 126 13.48 1.92 -5.52
CA TRP A 126 12.12 2.02 -5.03
C TRP A 126 12.02 3.02 -3.87
N ASN A 127 10.85 3.58 -3.71
CA ASN A 127 10.50 4.42 -2.56
C ASN A 127 9.08 4.11 -2.06
N ARG A 128 8.66 4.81 -1.03
CA ARG A 128 7.34 4.65 -0.42
C ARG A 128 6.35 5.55 -1.13
N GLU A 129 5.41 4.95 -1.81
CA GLU A 129 4.25 5.60 -2.39
C GLU A 129 3.19 5.82 -1.32
N HIS A 130 2.71 7.05 -1.20
CA HIS A 130 1.49 7.36 -0.46
C HIS A 130 0.31 7.23 -1.43
N VAL A 131 -0.41 6.12 -1.38
CA VAL A 131 -1.55 5.85 -2.27
C VAL A 131 -2.58 6.98 -2.17
N TRP A 132 -3.01 7.33 -0.97
CA TRP A 132 -3.62 8.63 -0.72
C TRP A 132 -2.50 9.65 -0.52
N PRO A 133 -2.35 10.65 -1.42
CA PRO A 133 -1.24 11.57 -1.35
C PRO A 133 -1.16 12.32 -0.02
N LYS A 134 0.00 12.31 0.62
CA LYS A 134 0.20 13.00 1.90
C LYS A 134 -0.13 14.49 1.86
N SER A 135 0.07 15.15 0.72
CA SER A 135 -0.31 16.55 0.51
C SER A 135 -1.82 16.79 0.54
N HIS A 136 -2.63 15.74 0.51
CA HIS A 136 -4.08 15.82 0.56
C HIS A 136 -4.63 15.59 1.98
N GLY A 137 -3.96 16.17 3.00
CA GLY A 137 -4.51 16.24 4.35
C GLY A 137 -3.56 15.94 5.51
N PHE A 138 -2.38 15.34 5.27
CA PHE A 138 -1.43 14.95 6.32
C PHE A 138 0.03 15.08 5.84
N PRO A 139 0.52 16.32 5.62
CA PRO A 139 1.85 16.55 5.03
C PRO A 139 3.01 16.30 5.99
N ASP A 140 2.75 16.21 7.29
CA ASP A 140 3.78 16.14 8.32
C ASP A 140 4.04 14.69 8.75
N GLU A 141 5.32 14.34 8.96
CA GLU A 141 5.72 12.98 9.38
C GLU A 141 5.23 12.62 10.80
N ASP A 142 4.84 13.62 11.57
CA ASP A 142 4.24 13.43 12.90
C ASP A 142 2.76 13.01 12.84
N ASP A 143 2.13 13.12 11.67
CA ASP A 143 0.77 12.64 11.46
C ASP A 143 0.74 11.11 11.34
N ASN A 144 -0.11 10.44 12.10
CA ASN A 144 -0.27 8.99 12.02
C ASN A 144 -0.65 8.53 10.59
N ALA A 145 -1.44 9.33 9.88
CA ALA A 145 -1.83 9.06 8.49
C ALA A 145 -0.64 9.07 7.52
N TYR A 146 0.41 9.85 7.81
CA TYR A 146 1.61 9.92 7.00
C TYR A 146 2.42 8.61 7.06
N THR A 147 2.49 8.01 8.24
CA THR A 147 3.30 6.81 8.47
C THR A 147 2.51 5.51 8.39
N ASP A 148 1.20 5.59 8.12
CA ASP A 148 0.33 4.43 8.10
C ASP A 148 0.69 3.48 6.96
N VAL A 149 1.16 2.30 7.33
CA VAL A 149 1.61 1.27 6.37
C VAL A 149 0.48 0.70 5.51
N HIS A 150 -0.79 0.92 5.87
CA HIS A 150 -1.92 0.57 5.00
C HIS A 150 -2.07 1.55 3.83
N ASN A 151 -1.55 2.78 3.96
CA ASN A 151 -1.52 3.77 2.90
C ASN A 151 -0.21 3.74 2.09
N LEU A 152 0.81 3.07 2.62
CA LEU A 152 2.11 3.02 1.97
C LEU A 152 2.27 1.77 1.11
N LYS A 153 2.86 1.94 -0.07
CA LYS A 153 3.24 0.85 -0.96
C LYS A 153 4.63 1.08 -1.53
N PRO A 154 5.42 0.02 -1.76
CA PRO A 154 6.64 0.18 -2.52
C PRO A 154 6.32 0.49 -3.98
N SER A 155 6.99 1.47 -4.54
CA SER A 155 6.83 1.87 -5.94
C SER A 155 8.18 2.16 -6.57
N ASP A 156 8.29 1.96 -7.88
CA ASP A 156 9.39 2.53 -8.65
C ASP A 156 9.44 4.03 -8.39
N ARG A 157 10.62 4.54 -8.07
CA ARG A 157 10.78 5.96 -7.76
C ARG A 157 10.35 6.89 -8.89
N SER A 158 10.67 6.50 -10.14
CA SER A 158 10.29 7.23 -11.35
C SER A 158 8.78 7.20 -11.57
N VAL A 159 8.15 6.04 -11.37
CA VAL A 159 6.70 5.87 -11.50
C VAL A 159 5.96 6.64 -10.41
N ASN A 160 6.44 6.56 -9.17
CA ASN A 160 5.89 7.35 -8.06
C ASN A 160 5.97 8.86 -8.35
N SER A 161 7.13 9.33 -8.85
CA SER A 161 7.29 10.74 -9.26
C SER A 161 6.34 11.14 -10.40
N SER A 162 6.09 10.24 -11.34
CA SER A 162 5.16 10.47 -12.45
C SER A 162 3.71 10.48 -12.01
N ARG A 163 3.33 9.57 -11.09
CA ARG A 163 2.01 9.55 -10.48
C ARG A 163 1.78 10.83 -9.68
N GLY A 164 2.75 11.25 -8.87
CA GLY A 164 2.66 12.48 -8.08
C GLY A 164 1.45 12.51 -7.16
N THR A 165 0.59 13.50 -7.31
CA THR A 165 -0.64 13.68 -6.52
C THR A 165 -1.91 13.54 -7.36
N LYS A 166 -1.80 12.96 -8.55
CA LYS A 166 -2.93 12.77 -9.47
C LYS A 166 -4.02 11.93 -8.84
N ASP A 167 -5.26 12.24 -9.20
CA ASP A 167 -6.41 11.47 -8.76
C ASP A 167 -6.46 10.10 -9.46
N TYR A 168 -7.05 9.12 -8.79
CA TYR A 168 -7.31 7.82 -9.41
C TYR A 168 -8.61 7.90 -10.21
N ASP A 169 -8.46 7.99 -11.52
CA ASP A 169 -9.56 8.01 -12.49
C ASP A 169 -9.09 7.39 -13.80
N TYR A 170 -9.93 7.38 -14.81
CA TYR A 170 -9.55 6.94 -16.15
C TYR A 170 -8.46 7.86 -16.72
N GLY A 171 -7.30 7.27 -16.97
CA GLY A 171 -6.12 7.99 -17.44
C GLY A 171 -5.92 7.91 -18.95
N GLY A 172 -5.41 8.99 -19.57
CA GLY A 172 -5.38 9.18 -21.02
C GLY A 172 -4.52 8.23 -21.83
N SER A 173 -3.21 8.10 -21.55
CA SER A 173 -2.26 7.32 -22.34
C SER A 173 -1.47 6.35 -21.47
N GLN A 174 -1.03 5.26 -22.07
CA GLN A 174 -0.17 4.26 -21.45
C GLN A 174 1.10 4.92 -20.88
N HIS A 175 1.40 4.63 -19.63
CA HIS A 175 2.64 5.09 -19.00
C HIS A 175 3.84 4.29 -19.54
N SER A 176 4.95 4.98 -19.81
CA SER A 176 6.10 4.39 -20.50
C SER A 176 6.83 3.29 -19.71
N GLU A 177 6.80 3.36 -18.36
CA GLU A 177 7.49 2.43 -17.48
C GLU A 177 6.51 1.45 -16.79
N ALA A 178 5.36 1.94 -16.34
CA ALA A 178 4.26 1.12 -15.83
C ALA A 178 3.23 0.89 -16.95
N SER A 179 3.55 0.00 -17.87
CA SER A 179 2.84 -0.16 -19.16
C SER A 179 1.37 -0.58 -19.02
N ASP A 180 0.97 -1.14 -17.87
CA ASP A 180 -0.41 -1.51 -17.60
C ASP A 180 -1.20 -0.39 -16.89
N CYS A 181 -0.54 0.74 -16.60
CA CYS A 181 -1.15 1.94 -16.08
C CYS A 181 -1.37 2.98 -17.18
N LEU A 182 -2.42 3.79 -17.03
CA LEU A 182 -2.66 4.94 -17.92
C LEU A 182 -2.51 6.23 -17.13
N THR A 183 -2.18 7.32 -17.82
CA THR A 183 -2.04 8.64 -17.18
C THR A 183 -2.26 9.77 -18.16
N ASP A 184 -2.74 10.89 -17.65
CA ASP A 184 -2.78 12.18 -18.32
C ASP A 184 -2.31 13.31 -17.39
N SER A 185 -2.82 14.53 -17.53
CA SER A 185 -2.34 15.69 -16.77
C SER A 185 -2.75 15.66 -15.31
N ASP A 186 -3.86 15.05 -14.92
CA ASP A 186 -4.49 15.11 -13.61
C ASP A 186 -4.96 13.76 -13.06
N SER A 187 -4.94 12.69 -13.89
CA SER A 187 -5.36 11.36 -13.48
C SER A 187 -4.28 10.30 -13.64
N TRP A 188 -4.43 9.27 -12.82
CA TRP A 188 -3.67 8.02 -12.84
C TRP A 188 -4.62 6.84 -12.77
N GLU A 189 -4.65 6.03 -13.81
CA GLU A 189 -5.38 4.78 -13.83
C GLU A 189 -4.43 3.62 -13.54
N PRO A 190 -4.51 2.99 -12.36
CA PRO A 190 -3.69 1.84 -12.03
C PRO A 190 -4.03 0.64 -12.92
N SER A 191 -3.11 -0.30 -13.03
CA SER A 191 -3.39 -1.58 -13.70
C SER A 191 -4.55 -2.33 -13.03
N ASP A 192 -5.27 -3.14 -13.80
CA ASP A 192 -6.40 -3.93 -13.29
C ASP A 192 -5.99 -4.87 -12.15
N PHE A 193 -4.74 -5.27 -12.07
CA PHE A 193 -4.21 -6.13 -11.00
C PHE A 193 -4.25 -5.46 -9.62
N VAL A 194 -4.09 -4.14 -9.56
CA VAL A 194 -4.01 -3.40 -8.28
C VAL A 194 -5.15 -2.42 -8.04
N LYS A 195 -6.04 -2.18 -9.02
CA LYS A 195 -7.21 -1.28 -8.84
C LYS A 195 -8.00 -1.59 -7.58
N GLY A 196 -8.24 -2.87 -7.32
CA GLY A 196 -8.98 -3.31 -6.14
C GLY A 196 -8.24 -3.01 -4.83
N ASP A 197 -6.93 -3.17 -4.81
CA ASP A 197 -6.09 -2.85 -3.63
C ASP A 197 -6.04 -1.35 -3.40
N ILE A 198 -5.82 -0.57 -4.45
CA ILE A 198 -5.86 0.90 -4.38
C ILE A 198 -7.20 1.39 -3.83
N ALA A 199 -8.33 0.87 -4.36
CA ALA A 199 -9.65 1.24 -3.87
C ALA A 199 -9.83 0.90 -2.38
N ARG A 200 -9.35 -0.27 -1.93
CA ARG A 200 -9.41 -0.66 -0.52
C ARG A 200 -8.57 0.26 0.38
N ILE A 201 -7.38 0.64 -0.08
CA ILE A 201 -6.53 1.61 0.62
C ILE A 201 -7.24 2.95 0.79
N LEU A 202 -7.84 3.48 -0.29
CA LEU A 202 -8.58 4.74 -0.22
C LEU A 202 -9.77 4.66 0.74
N PHE A 203 -10.54 3.56 0.69
CA PHE A 203 -11.64 3.34 1.64
C PHE A 203 -11.15 3.23 3.09
N TYR A 204 -10.01 2.55 3.31
CA TYR A 204 -9.40 2.47 4.63
C TYR A 204 -9.05 3.88 5.14
N MET A 205 -8.39 4.70 4.33
CA MET A 205 -7.99 6.05 4.69
C MET A 205 -9.21 6.93 5.04
N VAL A 206 -10.29 6.86 4.25
CA VAL A 206 -11.54 7.58 4.54
C VAL A 206 -12.16 7.13 5.86
N VAL A 207 -12.12 5.84 6.18
CA VAL A 207 -12.70 5.33 7.43
C VAL A 207 -11.80 5.66 8.61
N ARG A 208 -10.49 5.55 8.45
CA ARG A 208 -9.51 5.74 9.52
C ARG A 208 -9.27 7.22 9.84
N TYR A 209 -9.24 8.09 8.82
CA TYR A 209 -8.76 9.48 8.89
C TYR A 209 -9.77 10.48 8.29
N ASP A 210 -11.06 10.22 8.39
CA ASP A 210 -12.09 11.18 8.01
C ASP A 210 -11.85 12.53 8.70
N PRO A 211 -12.07 13.67 8.02
CA PRO A 211 -11.91 15.00 8.64
C PRO A 211 -12.73 15.25 9.91
N GLY A 212 -13.73 14.40 10.18
CA GLY A 212 -14.47 14.40 11.45
C GLY A 212 -13.72 13.73 12.60
N TYR A 213 -12.62 13.03 12.33
CA TYR A 213 -11.78 12.36 13.32
C TYR A 213 -10.43 13.07 13.41
N ASP A 214 -9.84 13.08 14.61
CA ASP A 214 -8.51 13.65 14.82
C ASP A 214 -7.46 12.76 14.15
N HIS A 215 -6.71 13.30 13.19
CA HIS A 215 -5.67 12.58 12.45
C HIS A 215 -4.46 12.16 13.30
N ASN A 216 -4.33 12.74 14.49
CA ASN A 216 -3.26 12.49 15.44
C ASN A 216 -3.69 11.62 16.62
N ASN A 217 -4.96 11.20 16.68
CA ASN A 217 -5.44 10.36 17.76
C ASN A 217 -5.16 8.88 17.52
N ASN A 218 -4.53 8.31 18.53
CA ASN A 218 -4.35 6.88 18.75
C ASN A 218 -5.67 6.21 19.11
#